data_22c0c071ebfa4c61144899557ac19101
#
_entry.id   22c0c071ebfa4c61144899557ac19101
#
_cell.length_a   1.000
_cell.length_b   1.000
_cell.length_c   1.000
_cell.angle_alpha   90.00
_cell.angle_beta   90.00
_cell.angle_gamma   90.00
#
_symmetry.space_group_name_H-M   'P 1'
#
loop_
_entity.id
_entity.type
_entity.pdbx_description
1 polymer ?
#
loop_
_entity_poly.entity_id
_entity_poly.type
_entity_poly.pdbx_seq_one_letter_code
_entity_poly.pdbx_strand_id
1 'polypeptide(L)'
;NHIMVGFEELEVARIVQESLFPKPDFEMNRFRLFGRSVSMGELGGDYLDFFKVDETGFVVLMGDVAGHGVGAALIMAMAKAGILSSGEQLASPKIILNGLHQMVLASKSSRQKKVMTFQYLYMNSVTGAGLYANAGACSPLVYRRSTGIVEELKLTGGALGAFKKAVFNEMPVLLASGDAVIFYTDGIVESRDRSGREIGYEGLQQMLVESYDADPAVYYQNIFARYAKHIGGQEAQDDLTFIIMTCL
;
A
#
# COMPACT_ATOMS: atom_id res chain seq x y z
N ASN A 1 12.12 -23.47 28.04
CA ASN A 1 10.65 -23.42 27.91
C ASN A 1 10.13 -22.04 27.53
N HIS A 2 10.57 -20.92 28.15
CA HIS A 2 10.06 -19.57 27.83
C HIS A 2 10.41 -19.11 26.39
N ILE A 3 11.58 -19.46 25.87
CA ILE A 3 12.01 -19.09 24.51
C ILE A 3 11.17 -19.84 23.47
N MET A 4 10.89 -21.13 23.66
CA MET A 4 10.05 -21.91 22.74
C MET A 4 8.60 -21.44 22.72
N VAL A 5 8.02 -21.10 23.87
CA VAL A 5 6.66 -20.53 23.95
C VAL A 5 6.58 -19.20 23.19
N GLY A 6 7.62 -18.35 23.30
CA GLY A 6 7.64 -17.07 22.56
C GLY A 6 7.70 -17.24 21.04
N PHE A 7 8.37 -18.27 20.52
CA PHE A 7 8.37 -18.56 19.07
C PHE A 7 7.02 -19.10 18.58
N GLU A 8 6.34 -19.95 19.34
CA GLU A 8 5.01 -20.45 18.99
C GLU A 8 3.97 -19.32 18.98
N GLU A 9 4.03 -18.37 19.92
CA GLU A 9 3.13 -17.22 19.98
C GLU A 9 3.35 -16.25 18.81
N LEU A 10 4.59 -16.01 18.39
CA LEU A 10 4.93 -15.18 17.23
C LEU A 10 4.45 -15.83 15.93
N GLU A 11 4.58 -17.13 15.78
CA GLU A 11 4.08 -17.84 14.61
C GLU A 11 2.54 -17.75 14.50
N VAL A 12 1.83 -17.88 15.63
CA VAL A 12 0.37 -17.68 15.66
C VAL A 12 0.02 -16.24 15.27
N ALA A 13 0.74 -15.24 15.79
CA ALA A 13 0.52 -13.84 15.42
C ALA A 13 0.74 -13.60 13.92
N ARG A 14 1.76 -14.23 13.32
CA ARG A 14 2.02 -14.19 11.87
C ARG A 14 0.87 -14.76 11.06
N ILE A 15 0.38 -15.94 11.43
CA ILE A 15 -0.77 -16.57 10.76
C ILE A 15 -2.02 -15.68 10.83
N VAL A 16 -2.28 -15.07 11.99
CA VAL A 16 -3.39 -14.13 12.15
C VAL A 16 -3.19 -12.90 11.25
N GLN A 17 -1.99 -12.31 11.25
CA GLN A 17 -1.68 -11.16 10.39
C GLN A 17 -1.87 -11.49 8.90
N GLU A 18 -1.35 -12.63 8.43
CA GLU A 18 -1.53 -13.08 7.05
C GLU A 18 -3.00 -13.25 6.66
N SER A 19 -3.84 -13.67 7.60
CA SER A 19 -5.29 -13.80 7.37
C SER A 19 -6.01 -12.45 7.21
N LEU A 20 -5.37 -11.34 7.61
CA LEU A 20 -5.92 -9.99 7.46
C LEU A 20 -5.71 -9.42 6.05
N PHE A 21 -4.76 -9.94 5.29
CA PHE A 21 -4.53 -9.52 3.91
C PHE A 21 -5.62 -10.02 2.98
N PRO A 22 -5.95 -9.28 1.90
CA PRO A 22 -6.89 -9.75 0.89
C PRO A 22 -6.29 -10.89 0.08
N LYS A 23 -7.14 -11.59 -0.68
CA LYS A 23 -6.64 -12.41 -1.78
C LYS A 23 -5.88 -11.53 -2.77
N PRO A 24 -4.81 -12.04 -3.42
CA PRO A 24 -3.97 -11.19 -4.27
C PRO A 24 -4.69 -10.58 -5.48
N ASP A 25 -5.73 -11.24 -5.96
CA ASP A 25 -6.48 -10.83 -7.15
C ASP A 25 -7.86 -10.27 -6.79
N PHE A 26 -8.23 -9.17 -7.45
CA PHE A 26 -9.55 -8.56 -7.35
C PHE A 26 -9.99 -8.04 -8.72
N GLU A 27 -11.27 -8.21 -9.04
CA GLU A 27 -11.84 -7.70 -10.28
C GLU A 27 -13.20 -7.05 -10.01
N MET A 28 -13.42 -5.88 -10.58
CA MET A 28 -14.70 -5.19 -10.51
C MET A 28 -14.93 -4.34 -11.77
N ASN A 29 -15.93 -4.71 -12.58
CA ASN A 29 -16.23 -4.07 -13.85
C ASN A 29 -14.98 -3.98 -14.76
N ARG A 30 -14.53 -2.75 -15.05
CA ARG A 30 -13.37 -2.49 -15.90
C ARG A 30 -12.03 -2.46 -15.16
N PHE A 31 -11.99 -2.77 -13.86
CA PHE A 31 -10.77 -2.75 -13.07
C PHE A 31 -10.34 -4.15 -12.67
N ARG A 32 -9.04 -4.38 -12.79
CA ARG A 32 -8.35 -5.55 -12.23
C ARG A 32 -7.23 -5.10 -11.33
N LEU A 33 -7.07 -5.79 -10.21
CA LEU A 33 -6.03 -5.51 -9.23
C LEU A 33 -5.25 -6.78 -8.91
N PHE A 34 -3.96 -6.58 -8.66
CA PHE A 34 -3.09 -7.58 -8.06
C PHE A 34 -2.31 -6.91 -6.93
N GLY A 35 -2.37 -7.48 -5.72
CA GLY A 35 -1.67 -6.97 -4.55
C GLY A 35 -0.84 -8.04 -3.87
N ARG A 36 0.39 -7.70 -3.50
CA ARG A 36 1.30 -8.58 -2.78
C ARG A 36 2.22 -7.81 -1.87
N SER A 37 2.41 -8.34 -0.65
CA SER A 37 3.45 -7.94 0.28
C SER A 37 4.43 -9.09 0.46
N VAL A 38 5.73 -8.77 0.44
CA VAL A 38 6.83 -9.68 0.77
C VAL A 38 7.51 -9.10 1.98
N SER A 39 7.20 -9.63 3.16
CA SER A 39 7.82 -9.20 4.41
C SER A 39 9.21 -9.79 4.56
N MET A 40 10.15 -8.98 5.08
CA MET A 40 11.52 -9.40 5.42
C MET A 40 11.65 -9.89 6.86
N GLY A 41 10.63 -9.71 7.68
CA GLY A 41 10.60 -10.12 9.07
C GLY A 41 9.50 -11.13 9.39
N GLU A 42 9.46 -11.59 10.64
CA GLU A 42 8.42 -12.51 11.13
C GLU A 42 7.04 -11.81 11.18
N LEU A 43 7.00 -10.49 11.43
CA LEU A 43 5.81 -9.64 11.45
C LEU A 43 6.14 -8.29 10.83
N GLY A 44 5.45 -7.93 9.74
CA GLY A 44 5.61 -6.65 9.03
C GLY A 44 4.75 -5.53 9.60
N GLY A 45 5.14 -4.27 9.27
CA GLY A 45 4.33 -3.07 9.47
C GLY A 45 3.45 -2.73 8.29
N ASP A 46 3.75 -3.28 7.12
CA ASP A 46 3.04 -3.04 5.88
C ASP A 46 1.62 -3.59 5.91
N TYR A 47 0.69 -2.80 5.39
CA TYR A 47 -0.70 -3.16 5.21
C TYR A 47 -1.15 -2.80 3.81
N LEU A 48 -1.73 -3.74 3.11
CA LEU A 48 -2.43 -3.52 1.85
C LEU A 48 -3.84 -4.12 1.94
N ASP A 49 -4.79 -3.46 1.29
CA ASP A 49 -6.14 -4.01 1.13
C ASP A 49 -6.84 -3.41 -0.08
N PHE A 50 -7.82 -4.14 -0.60
CA PHE A 50 -8.76 -3.68 -1.61
C PHE A 50 -10.02 -4.51 -1.53
N PHE A 51 -11.17 -3.86 -1.59
CA PHE A 51 -12.46 -4.55 -1.48
C PHE A 51 -13.60 -3.69 -2.06
N LYS A 52 -14.69 -4.36 -2.40
CA LYS A 52 -15.93 -3.75 -2.86
C LYS A 52 -16.61 -2.99 -1.71
N VAL A 53 -17.05 -1.76 -1.98
CA VAL A 53 -17.83 -0.93 -1.06
C VAL A 53 -19.32 -1.06 -1.33
N ASP A 54 -19.69 -0.95 -2.61
CA ASP A 54 -21.08 -1.05 -3.09
C ASP A 54 -21.10 -1.63 -4.53
N GLU A 55 -22.21 -1.52 -5.25
CA GLU A 55 -22.36 -2.08 -6.60
C GLU A 55 -21.39 -1.48 -7.63
N THR A 56 -20.91 -0.25 -7.43
CA THR A 56 -20.01 0.45 -8.36
C THR A 56 -18.71 0.90 -7.73
N GLY A 57 -18.65 0.99 -6.40
CA GLY A 57 -17.53 1.51 -5.64
C GLY A 57 -16.63 0.43 -5.07
N PHE A 58 -15.33 0.66 -5.12
CA PHE A 58 -14.32 -0.14 -4.42
C PHE A 58 -13.21 0.76 -3.87
N VAL A 59 -12.45 0.24 -2.95
CA VAL A 59 -11.31 0.93 -2.34
C VAL A 59 -10.02 0.17 -2.55
N VAL A 60 -8.94 0.94 -2.61
CA VAL A 60 -7.55 0.46 -2.62
C VAL A 60 -6.81 1.25 -1.57
N LEU A 61 -6.08 0.57 -0.71
CA LEU A 61 -5.38 1.22 0.37
C LEU A 61 -4.05 0.52 0.66
N MET A 62 -3.12 1.31 1.15
CA MET A 62 -1.82 0.83 1.58
C MET A 62 -1.34 1.69 2.76
N GLY A 63 -0.73 1.06 3.73
CA GLY A 63 -0.12 1.74 4.87
C GLY A 63 1.13 1.03 5.33
N ASP A 64 1.97 1.75 6.04
CA ASP A 64 3.16 1.23 6.69
C ASP A 64 3.28 1.81 8.10
N VAL A 65 3.43 0.93 9.08
CA VAL A 65 3.62 1.30 10.49
C VAL A 65 5.11 1.37 10.80
N ALA A 66 5.58 2.53 11.25
CA ALA A 66 6.99 2.74 11.59
C ALA A 66 7.55 1.66 12.51
N GLY A 67 8.56 0.93 12.02
CA GLY A 67 9.20 -0.21 12.68
C GLY A 67 8.43 -1.52 12.49
N HIS A 68 8.94 -2.60 13.03
CA HIS A 68 8.50 -3.98 12.80
C HIS A 68 7.99 -4.67 14.08
N GLY A 69 7.54 -5.90 13.93
CA GLY A 69 7.16 -6.80 15.02
C GLY A 69 5.73 -6.58 15.54
N VAL A 70 5.41 -7.24 16.64
CA VAL A 70 4.03 -7.34 17.19
C VAL A 70 3.34 -5.98 17.35
N GLY A 71 4.07 -4.95 17.78
CA GLY A 71 3.48 -3.62 17.96
C GLY A 71 3.03 -2.96 16.65
N ALA A 72 3.76 -3.17 15.55
CA ALA A 72 3.38 -2.70 14.22
C ALA A 72 2.18 -3.50 13.68
N ALA A 73 2.23 -4.83 13.81
CA ALA A 73 1.15 -5.73 13.41
C ALA A 73 -0.19 -5.41 14.10
N LEU A 74 -0.17 -5.08 15.40
CA LEU A 74 -1.36 -4.67 16.14
C LEU A 74 -1.96 -3.36 15.64
N ILE A 75 -1.13 -2.35 15.33
CA ILE A 75 -1.62 -1.08 14.77
C ILE A 75 -2.21 -1.31 13.37
N MET A 76 -1.60 -2.13 12.54
CA MET A 76 -2.13 -2.54 11.25
C MET A 76 -3.51 -3.22 11.40
N ALA A 77 -3.64 -4.17 12.33
CA ALA A 77 -4.90 -4.84 12.59
C ALA A 77 -6.00 -3.87 13.09
N MET A 78 -5.64 -2.90 13.95
CA MET A 78 -6.55 -1.84 14.39
C MET A 78 -6.98 -0.96 13.21
N ALA A 79 -6.08 -0.62 12.28
CA ALA A 79 -6.40 0.15 11.10
C ALA A 79 -7.42 -0.60 10.21
N LYS A 80 -7.20 -1.89 9.95
CA LYS A 80 -8.14 -2.72 9.21
C LYS A 80 -9.52 -2.77 9.87
N ALA A 81 -9.58 -3.02 11.17
CA ALA A 81 -10.85 -3.04 11.91
C ALA A 81 -11.58 -1.69 11.84
N GLY A 82 -10.85 -0.58 11.99
CA GLY A 82 -11.39 0.77 11.88
C GLY A 82 -11.99 1.05 10.50
N ILE A 83 -11.30 0.65 9.44
CA ILE A 83 -11.78 0.81 8.06
C ILE A 83 -13.04 -0.02 7.82
N LEU A 84 -13.03 -1.30 8.15
CA LEU A 84 -14.20 -2.18 7.96
C LEU A 84 -15.44 -1.72 8.74
N SER A 85 -15.23 -1.02 9.86
CA SER A 85 -16.31 -0.45 10.68
C SER A 85 -16.85 0.88 10.17
N SER A 86 -16.25 1.48 9.12
CA SER A 86 -16.59 2.84 8.65
C SER A 86 -17.85 2.92 7.80
N GLY A 87 -18.40 1.79 7.35
CA GLY A 87 -19.68 1.73 6.64
C GLY A 87 -19.75 2.69 5.43
N GLU A 88 -20.76 3.55 5.39
CA GLU A 88 -20.99 4.51 4.28
C GLU A 88 -19.85 5.53 4.11
N GLN A 89 -19.00 5.72 5.11
CA GLN A 89 -17.87 6.65 5.05
C GLN A 89 -16.71 6.14 4.19
N LEU A 90 -16.73 4.87 3.78
CA LEU A 90 -15.70 4.26 2.93
C LEU A 90 -15.49 4.99 1.59
N ALA A 91 -16.49 5.72 1.10
CA ALA A 91 -16.37 6.52 -0.11
C ALA A 91 -15.63 7.86 0.08
N SER A 92 -15.26 8.23 1.32
CA SER A 92 -14.57 9.48 1.64
C SER A 92 -13.18 9.24 2.22
N PRO A 93 -12.12 9.25 1.38
CA PRO A 93 -10.74 9.05 1.82
C PRO A 93 -10.33 9.97 2.98
N LYS A 94 -10.73 11.23 2.92
CA LYS A 94 -10.45 12.22 3.98
C LYS A 94 -11.04 11.83 5.33
N ILE A 95 -12.27 11.32 5.36
CA ILE A 95 -12.91 10.89 6.62
C ILE A 95 -12.19 9.68 7.16
N ILE A 96 -11.84 8.71 6.32
CA ILE A 96 -11.10 7.51 6.73
C ILE A 96 -9.74 7.90 7.33
N LEU A 97 -8.96 8.75 6.67
CA LEU A 97 -7.66 9.16 7.21
C LEU A 97 -7.78 9.91 8.53
N ASN A 98 -8.80 10.76 8.72
CA ASN A 98 -9.04 11.42 10.00
C ASN A 98 -9.38 10.41 11.11
N GLY A 99 -10.23 9.42 10.84
CA GLY A 99 -10.56 8.36 11.79
C GLY A 99 -9.34 7.54 12.20
N LEU A 100 -8.56 7.09 11.22
CA LEU A 100 -7.32 6.36 11.46
C LEU A 100 -6.28 7.20 12.23
N HIS A 101 -6.19 8.49 11.93
CA HIS A 101 -5.32 9.39 12.66
C HIS A 101 -5.66 9.45 14.15
N GLN A 102 -6.95 9.59 14.49
CA GLN A 102 -7.40 9.57 15.88
C GLN A 102 -7.13 8.23 16.56
N MET A 103 -7.33 7.12 15.84
CA MET A 103 -7.02 5.77 16.33
C MET A 103 -5.53 5.62 16.66
N VAL A 104 -4.64 6.04 15.76
CA VAL A 104 -3.18 5.97 15.99
C VAL A 104 -2.78 6.89 17.16
N LEU A 105 -3.36 8.09 17.27
CA LEU A 105 -3.11 8.97 18.42
C LEU A 105 -3.54 8.33 19.74
N ALA A 106 -4.71 7.72 19.78
CA ALA A 106 -5.25 7.05 20.96
C ALA A 106 -4.43 5.82 21.39
N SER A 107 -3.76 5.15 20.45
CA SER A 107 -2.88 4.01 20.75
C SER A 107 -1.53 4.40 21.35
N LYS A 108 -1.18 5.69 21.36
CA LYS A 108 0.11 6.16 21.86
C LYS A 108 0.19 6.14 23.38
N SER A 109 1.37 5.77 23.87
CA SER A 109 1.73 5.81 25.29
C SER A 109 3.12 6.43 25.46
N SER A 110 3.59 6.57 26.70
CA SER A 110 4.97 6.99 26.96
C SER A 110 6.02 6.03 26.38
N ARG A 111 5.67 4.75 26.20
CA ARG A 111 6.54 3.69 25.67
C ARG A 111 6.31 3.38 24.21
N GLN A 112 5.13 3.74 23.64
CA GLN A 112 4.72 3.44 22.29
C GLN A 112 4.38 4.74 21.56
N LYS A 113 5.20 5.11 20.56
CA LYS A 113 5.06 6.37 19.80
C LYS A 113 5.02 6.11 18.28
N LYS A 114 4.60 4.91 17.87
CA LYS A 114 4.55 4.58 16.45
C LYS A 114 3.66 5.55 15.68
N VAL A 115 4.02 5.78 14.44
CA VAL A 115 3.26 6.50 13.42
C VAL A 115 2.99 5.54 12.27
N MET A 116 2.03 5.87 11.42
CA MET A 116 1.69 5.07 10.25
C MET A 116 1.60 5.97 9.04
N THR A 117 2.32 5.66 7.97
CA THR A 117 2.02 6.24 6.66
C THR A 117 0.81 5.54 6.09
N PHE A 118 -0.03 6.25 5.35
CA PHE A 118 -1.25 5.65 4.81
C PHE A 118 -1.72 6.37 3.56
N GLN A 119 -2.26 5.60 2.62
CA GLN A 119 -2.90 6.12 1.42
C GLN A 119 -4.17 5.36 1.12
N TYR A 120 -5.15 6.06 0.60
CA TYR A 120 -6.49 5.55 0.38
C TYR A 120 -7.05 6.09 -0.92
N LEU A 121 -7.50 5.20 -1.80
CA LEU A 121 -8.15 5.52 -3.05
C LEU A 121 -9.53 4.87 -3.08
N TYR A 122 -10.58 5.67 -3.22
CA TYR A 122 -11.91 5.22 -3.60
C TYR A 122 -12.10 5.36 -5.09
N MET A 123 -12.63 4.35 -5.76
CA MET A 123 -12.88 4.33 -7.19
C MET A 123 -14.30 3.93 -7.52
N ASN A 124 -14.91 4.62 -8.47
CA ASN A 124 -16.12 4.15 -9.14
C ASN A 124 -15.70 3.31 -10.37
N SER A 125 -16.04 2.03 -10.34
CA SER A 125 -15.60 1.03 -11.32
C SER A 125 -16.27 1.16 -12.69
N VAL A 126 -17.35 1.95 -12.79
CA VAL A 126 -18.06 2.20 -14.04
C VAL A 126 -17.50 3.44 -14.75
N THR A 127 -17.35 4.54 -14.01
CA THR A 127 -16.91 5.83 -14.56
C THR A 127 -15.40 5.99 -14.66
N GLY A 128 -14.63 5.26 -13.85
CA GLY A 128 -13.20 5.47 -13.70
C GLY A 128 -12.82 6.70 -12.88
N ALA A 129 -13.79 7.36 -12.27
CA ALA A 129 -13.58 8.49 -11.38
C ALA A 129 -13.34 8.00 -9.94
N GLY A 130 -12.50 8.71 -9.21
CA GLY A 130 -12.17 8.36 -7.82
C GLY A 130 -11.72 9.56 -7.01
N LEU A 131 -11.48 9.31 -5.73
CA LEU A 131 -10.92 10.24 -4.76
C LEU A 131 -9.72 9.59 -4.06
N TYR A 132 -8.63 10.32 -3.97
CA TYR A 132 -7.39 9.88 -3.35
C TYR A 132 -7.00 10.77 -2.18
N ALA A 133 -6.53 10.18 -1.10
CA ALA A 133 -5.93 10.89 0.03
C ALA A 133 -4.65 10.20 0.50
N ASN A 134 -3.71 10.99 1.03
CA ASN A 134 -2.39 10.54 1.46
C ASN A 134 -2.02 11.11 2.83
N ALA A 135 -1.49 10.25 3.67
CA ALA A 135 -0.95 10.55 4.99
C ALA A 135 0.53 10.12 5.08
N GLY A 136 1.40 10.79 4.33
CA GLY A 136 2.85 10.59 4.38
C GLY A 136 3.40 9.35 3.69
N ALA A 137 2.58 8.63 2.90
CA ALA A 137 3.03 7.49 2.11
C ALA A 137 3.69 7.94 0.79
N CYS A 138 4.46 7.03 0.17
CA CYS A 138 4.95 7.22 -1.20
C CYS A 138 3.77 7.49 -2.13
N SER A 139 3.88 8.52 -2.97
CA SER A 139 2.82 8.83 -3.93
C SER A 139 2.67 7.70 -4.95
N PRO A 140 1.45 7.22 -5.23
CA PRO A 140 1.23 6.23 -6.28
C PRO A 140 1.65 6.76 -7.64
N LEU A 141 2.11 5.86 -8.49
CA LEU A 141 2.47 6.17 -9.88
C LEU A 141 1.36 5.72 -10.82
N VAL A 142 1.01 6.57 -11.78
CA VAL A 142 0.00 6.29 -12.80
C VAL A 142 0.68 6.18 -14.16
N TYR A 143 0.69 4.99 -14.74
CA TYR A 143 1.06 4.81 -16.12
C TYR A 143 -0.13 5.20 -17.02
N ARG A 144 0.07 6.20 -17.87
CA ARG A 144 -0.92 6.66 -18.85
C ARG A 144 -0.72 5.93 -20.17
N ARG A 145 -1.64 5.05 -20.51
CA ARG A 145 -1.54 4.26 -21.76
C ARG A 145 -1.52 5.13 -23.02
N SER A 146 -2.27 6.23 -23.02
CA SER A 146 -2.37 7.13 -24.17
C SER A 146 -1.08 7.86 -24.53
N THR A 147 -0.22 8.11 -23.54
CA THR A 147 1.03 8.87 -23.71
C THR A 147 2.29 8.02 -23.47
N GLY A 148 2.16 6.86 -22.82
CA GLY A 148 3.28 6.05 -22.39
C GLY A 148 4.09 6.67 -21.22
N ILE A 149 3.54 7.70 -20.55
CA ILE A 149 4.21 8.44 -19.48
C ILE A 149 3.73 7.95 -18.12
N VAL A 150 4.63 7.96 -17.15
CA VAL A 150 4.30 7.74 -15.74
C VAL A 150 4.15 9.09 -15.04
N GLU A 151 3.00 9.30 -14.41
CA GLU A 151 2.66 10.48 -13.60
C GLU A 151 2.62 10.10 -12.13
N GLU A 152 2.91 11.05 -11.25
CA GLU A 152 2.80 10.87 -9.79
C GLU A 152 1.46 11.45 -9.31
N LEU A 153 0.69 10.68 -8.51
CA LEU A 153 -0.47 11.20 -7.78
C LEU A 153 0.01 11.98 -6.55
N LYS A 154 0.53 13.16 -6.77
CA LYS A 154 1.18 13.96 -5.74
C LYS A 154 0.16 14.65 -4.84
N LEU A 155 0.03 14.16 -3.63
CA LEU A 155 -0.75 14.78 -2.55
C LEU A 155 0.03 14.64 -1.25
N THR A 156 0.41 15.75 -0.64
CA THR A 156 1.20 15.74 0.60
C THR A 156 0.31 15.69 1.82
N GLY A 157 0.73 14.94 2.82
CA GLY A 157 0.10 14.85 4.13
C GLY A 157 1.10 14.37 5.18
N GLY A 158 0.86 14.65 6.45
CA GLY A 158 1.66 14.10 7.55
C GLY A 158 1.22 12.67 7.87
N ALA A 159 2.16 11.82 8.30
CA ALA A 159 1.83 10.46 8.74
C ALA A 159 0.79 10.46 9.87
N LEU A 160 -0.05 9.42 9.89
CA LEU A 160 -1.06 9.22 10.92
C LEU A 160 -0.39 9.17 12.30
N GLY A 161 -0.90 9.93 13.23
CA GLY A 161 -0.37 10.02 14.58
C GLY A 161 0.89 10.87 14.73
N ALA A 162 1.50 11.42 13.67
CA ALA A 162 2.74 12.21 13.77
C ALA A 162 2.54 13.50 14.60
N PHE A 163 1.42 14.17 14.44
CA PHE A 163 1.09 15.43 15.11
C PHE A 163 -0.27 15.32 15.82
N LYS A 164 -0.49 16.10 16.88
CA LYS A 164 -1.79 16.12 17.56
C LYS A 164 -2.93 16.64 16.66
N LYS A 165 -2.61 17.58 15.78
CA LYS A 165 -3.54 18.10 14.78
C LYS A 165 -2.97 17.79 13.41
N ALA A 166 -3.74 17.14 12.56
CA ALA A 166 -3.44 16.90 11.16
C ALA A 166 -4.65 17.25 10.31
N VAL A 167 -4.39 17.71 9.10
CA VAL A 167 -5.42 17.96 8.09
C VAL A 167 -5.09 17.08 6.89
N PHE A 168 -6.05 16.25 6.50
CA PHE A 168 -5.94 15.43 5.31
C PHE A 168 -6.83 16.03 4.21
N ASN A 169 -6.26 16.15 3.04
CA ASN A 169 -6.96 16.58 1.84
C ASN A 169 -7.24 15.36 0.96
N GLU A 170 -8.17 15.52 0.03
CA GLU A 170 -8.42 14.54 -1.01
C GLU A 170 -8.36 15.22 -2.38
N MET A 171 -7.98 14.48 -3.41
CA MET A 171 -7.91 14.94 -4.77
C MET A 171 -8.68 14.01 -5.70
N PRO A 172 -9.33 14.54 -6.76
CA PRO A 172 -9.98 13.70 -7.76
C PRO A 172 -8.96 12.95 -8.60
N VAL A 173 -9.30 11.73 -8.97
CA VAL A 173 -8.55 10.86 -9.88
C VAL A 173 -9.47 10.43 -10.99
N LEU A 174 -8.98 10.42 -12.23
CA LEU A 174 -9.69 9.88 -13.38
C LEU A 174 -8.76 8.92 -14.14
N LEU A 175 -9.23 7.70 -14.36
CA LEU A 175 -8.51 6.68 -15.10
C LEU A 175 -9.25 6.32 -16.39
N ALA A 176 -8.52 6.31 -17.48
CA ALA A 176 -9.00 5.87 -18.79
C ALA A 176 -8.63 4.39 -19.03
N SER A 177 -9.24 3.78 -20.04
CA SER A 177 -8.90 2.43 -20.47
C SER A 177 -7.41 2.32 -20.83
N GLY A 178 -6.76 1.29 -20.33
CA GLY A 178 -5.33 1.04 -20.46
C GLY A 178 -4.45 1.73 -19.43
N ASP A 179 -4.98 2.66 -18.61
CA ASP A 179 -4.20 3.25 -17.52
C ASP A 179 -3.96 2.22 -16.41
N ALA A 180 -2.85 2.39 -15.71
CA ALA A 180 -2.55 1.58 -14.52
C ALA A 180 -2.08 2.47 -13.36
N VAL A 181 -2.49 2.12 -12.14
CA VAL A 181 -2.02 2.77 -10.90
C VAL A 181 -1.20 1.78 -10.11
N ILE A 182 -0.04 2.21 -9.65
CA ILE A 182 0.90 1.41 -8.89
C ILE A 182 1.11 2.04 -7.53
N PHE A 183 0.65 1.34 -6.48
CA PHE A 183 0.98 1.63 -5.10
C PHE A 183 2.20 0.81 -4.70
N TYR A 184 3.09 1.39 -3.95
CA TYR A 184 4.33 0.72 -3.52
C TYR A 184 4.82 1.31 -2.20
N THR A 185 5.60 0.54 -1.46
CA THR A 185 6.37 1.00 -0.30
C THR A 185 7.79 1.38 -0.71
N ASP A 186 8.46 2.19 0.10
CA ASP A 186 9.79 2.74 -0.19
C ASP A 186 10.89 1.68 -0.35
N GLY A 187 10.70 0.50 0.22
CA GLY A 187 11.64 -0.61 0.09
C GLY A 187 12.09 -0.91 -1.34
N ILE A 188 11.22 -0.68 -2.37
CA ILE A 188 11.67 -0.90 -3.75
C ILE A 188 12.62 0.20 -4.24
N VAL A 189 12.32 1.48 -3.99
CA VAL A 189 13.14 2.59 -4.48
C VAL A 189 14.48 2.69 -3.75
N GLU A 190 14.52 2.26 -2.49
CA GLU A 190 15.71 2.22 -1.64
C GLU A 190 16.57 0.97 -1.85
N SER A 191 16.04 -0.03 -2.55
CA SER A 191 16.79 -1.27 -2.85
C SER A 191 18.02 -1.00 -3.71
N ARG A 192 19.15 -1.59 -3.30
CA ARG A 192 20.48 -1.34 -3.88
C ARG A 192 21.00 -2.53 -4.66
N ASP A 193 21.72 -2.23 -5.74
CA ASP A 193 22.51 -3.21 -6.46
C ASP A 193 23.83 -3.53 -5.72
N ARG A 194 24.61 -4.48 -6.26
CA ARG A 194 25.92 -4.85 -5.69
C ARG A 194 26.93 -3.71 -5.61
N SER A 195 26.76 -2.64 -6.37
CA SER A 195 27.60 -1.44 -6.32
C SER A 195 27.09 -0.40 -5.30
N GLY A 196 25.96 -0.66 -4.63
CA GLY A 196 25.33 0.26 -3.68
C GLY A 196 24.41 1.28 -4.31
N ARG A 197 24.12 1.19 -5.62
CA ARG A 197 23.24 2.11 -6.33
C ARG A 197 21.78 1.73 -6.14
N GLU A 198 20.97 2.66 -5.64
CA GLU A 198 19.53 2.52 -5.46
C GLU A 198 18.79 2.48 -6.82
N ILE A 199 17.63 1.84 -6.84
CA ILE A 199 16.68 1.93 -7.96
C ILE A 199 16.25 3.37 -8.13
N GLY A 200 15.86 4.02 -7.04
CA GLY A 200 15.35 5.38 -7.02
C GLY A 200 13.99 5.53 -7.73
N TYR A 201 13.43 6.71 -7.66
CA TYR A 201 12.13 6.99 -8.29
C TYR A 201 12.19 6.93 -9.83
N GLU A 202 13.24 7.45 -10.43
CA GLU A 202 13.43 7.41 -11.90
C GLU A 202 13.59 5.98 -12.40
N GLY A 203 14.36 5.16 -11.68
CA GLY A 203 14.51 3.74 -12.02
C GLY A 203 13.21 2.97 -11.91
N LEU A 204 12.40 3.24 -10.88
CA LEU A 204 11.07 2.64 -10.76
C LEU A 204 10.16 3.08 -11.91
N GLN A 205 10.09 4.36 -12.26
CA GLN A 205 9.29 4.85 -13.37
C GLN A 205 9.67 4.17 -14.69
N GLN A 206 10.97 4.03 -14.96
CA GLN A 206 11.45 3.31 -16.13
C GLN A 206 11.03 1.85 -16.11
N MET A 207 11.17 1.17 -14.96
CA MET A 207 10.71 -0.22 -14.80
C MET A 207 9.21 -0.35 -15.11
N LEU A 208 8.38 0.59 -14.67
CA LEU A 208 6.93 0.58 -14.92
C LEU A 208 6.62 0.68 -16.41
N VAL A 209 7.24 1.62 -17.13
CA VAL A 209 7.04 1.77 -18.58
C VAL A 209 7.42 0.51 -19.33
N GLU A 210 8.58 -0.06 -19.02
CA GLU A 210 9.13 -1.22 -19.72
C GLU A 210 8.46 -2.55 -19.35
N SER A 211 7.74 -2.60 -18.24
CA SER A 211 7.08 -3.81 -17.72
C SER A 211 5.58 -3.86 -18.00
N TYR A 212 4.99 -2.78 -18.53
CA TYR A 212 3.55 -2.63 -18.64
C TYR A 212 2.88 -3.85 -19.26
N ASP A 213 1.81 -4.29 -18.61
CA ASP A 213 0.87 -5.29 -19.09
C ASP A 213 -0.55 -4.92 -18.62
N ALA A 214 -1.57 -5.23 -19.40
CA ALA A 214 -2.96 -5.01 -19.05
C ALA A 214 -3.44 -5.94 -17.92
N ASP A 215 -2.80 -7.11 -17.78
CA ASP A 215 -3.01 -8.02 -16.67
C ASP A 215 -2.11 -7.57 -15.49
N PRO A 216 -2.68 -7.18 -14.35
CA PRO A 216 -1.90 -6.65 -13.24
C PRO A 216 -0.97 -7.69 -12.60
N ALA A 217 -1.30 -8.98 -12.65
CA ALA A 217 -0.43 -10.03 -12.13
C ALA A 217 0.80 -10.24 -13.04
N VAL A 218 0.61 -10.20 -14.36
CA VAL A 218 1.71 -10.25 -15.35
C VAL A 218 2.56 -8.98 -15.22
N TYR A 219 1.94 -7.81 -15.07
CA TYR A 219 2.65 -6.55 -14.86
C TYR A 219 3.54 -6.62 -13.61
N TYR A 220 3.00 -7.11 -12.50
CA TYR A 220 3.77 -7.34 -11.27
C TYR A 220 4.96 -8.27 -11.52
N GLN A 221 4.76 -9.40 -12.19
CA GLN A 221 5.83 -10.36 -12.49
C GLN A 221 6.96 -9.72 -13.31
N ASN A 222 6.60 -8.91 -14.31
CA ASN A 222 7.56 -8.19 -15.14
C ASN A 222 8.39 -7.17 -14.35
N ILE A 223 7.74 -6.41 -13.45
CA ILE A 223 8.43 -5.48 -12.54
C ILE A 223 9.37 -6.24 -11.62
N PHE A 224 8.89 -7.33 -11.02
CA PHE A 224 9.68 -8.10 -10.05
C PHE A 224 10.87 -8.82 -10.70
N ALA A 225 10.76 -9.24 -11.95
CA ALA A 225 11.88 -9.81 -12.71
C ALA A 225 13.00 -8.76 -12.94
N ARG A 226 12.63 -7.51 -13.22
CA ARG A 226 13.60 -6.40 -13.36
C ARG A 226 14.21 -6.00 -12.03
N TYR A 227 13.40 -5.95 -10.97
CA TYR A 227 13.86 -5.75 -9.61
C TYR A 227 14.90 -6.80 -9.21
N ALA A 228 14.59 -8.09 -9.38
CA ALA A 228 15.49 -9.21 -9.06
C ALA A 228 16.82 -9.12 -9.83
N LYS A 229 16.77 -8.68 -11.10
CA LYS A 229 17.97 -8.44 -11.91
C LYS A 229 18.80 -7.29 -11.35
N HIS A 230 18.17 -6.20 -10.88
CA HIS A 230 18.85 -5.05 -10.30
C HIS A 230 19.60 -5.43 -9.03
N ILE A 231 18.91 -6.06 -8.07
CA ILE A 231 19.52 -6.44 -6.79
C ILE A 231 20.60 -7.54 -6.94
N GLY A 232 20.56 -8.30 -8.05
CA GLY A 232 21.63 -9.27 -8.38
C GLY A 232 21.81 -10.40 -7.35
N GLY A 233 20.71 -10.83 -6.71
CA GLY A 233 20.69 -11.90 -5.71
C GLY A 233 21.05 -11.44 -4.30
N GLN A 234 21.06 -10.14 -4.03
CA GLN A 234 21.08 -9.62 -2.65
C GLN A 234 19.71 -9.84 -2.01
N GLU A 235 19.67 -9.95 -0.69
CA GLU A 235 18.44 -9.94 0.07
C GLU A 235 17.86 -8.52 0.08
N ALA A 236 16.54 -8.42 -0.03
CA ALA A 236 15.85 -7.15 0.17
C ALA A 236 16.10 -6.65 1.61
N GLN A 237 16.26 -5.34 1.77
CA GLN A 237 16.58 -4.74 3.07
C GLN A 237 15.33 -4.29 3.85
N ASP A 238 14.19 -4.20 3.18
CA ASP A 238 12.91 -3.79 3.75
C ASP A 238 11.76 -4.55 3.09
N ASP A 239 10.56 -4.44 3.68
CA ASP A 239 9.34 -5.02 3.16
C ASP A 239 9.05 -4.45 1.76
N LEU A 240 8.59 -5.32 0.87
CA LEU A 240 8.24 -4.96 -0.51
C LEU A 240 6.75 -5.17 -0.72
N THR A 241 6.00 -4.10 -0.73
CA THR A 241 4.56 -4.15 -0.92
C THR A 241 4.14 -3.41 -2.19
N PHE A 242 3.32 -4.06 -2.99
CA PHE A 242 2.77 -3.54 -4.24
C PHE A 242 1.28 -3.79 -4.34
N ILE A 243 0.56 -2.81 -4.88
CA ILE A 243 -0.76 -3.02 -5.49
C ILE A 243 -0.70 -2.44 -6.89
N ILE A 244 -1.04 -3.24 -7.89
CA ILE A 244 -1.17 -2.81 -9.28
C ILE A 244 -2.64 -2.88 -9.63
N MET A 245 -3.20 -1.77 -10.09
CA MET A 245 -4.56 -1.65 -10.57
C MET A 245 -4.54 -1.25 -12.04
N THR A 246 -5.16 -2.03 -12.90
CA THR A 246 -5.32 -1.72 -14.33
C THR A 246 -6.77 -1.43 -14.65
N CYS A 247 -6.98 -0.46 -15.56
CA CYS A 247 -8.28 -0.09 -16.10
C CYS A 247 -8.41 -0.67 -17.51
N LEU A 248 -9.34 -1.58 -17.73
CA LEU A 248 -9.58 -2.26 -19.03
C LEU A 248 -10.43 -1.43 -19.98
#